data_eee6789d3050870195f39eab26f24927
#
_entry.id   eee6789d3050870195f39eab26f24927
#
_cell.length_a   1.000
_cell.length_b   1.000
_cell.length_c   1.000
_cell.angle_alpha   90.00
_cell.angle_beta   90.00
_cell.angle_gamma   90.00
#
_symmetry.space_group_name_H-M   'P 1'
#
loop_
_entity.id
_entity.type
_entity.pdbx_description
1 polymer ?
#
loop_
_entity_poly.entity_id
_entity_poly.type
_entity_poly.pdbx_seq_one_letter_code
_entity_poly.pdbx_strand_id
1 'polypeptide(L)'
;MKLQVENLPEAIREAKEKLRRELPSYASVFQKIENEMRRSVAEIVKEREAGETVIPVLHYSDIAAGSVSPTMISKIRERGACIIRETFAPEQARAWDDEIGRYVEENGLTEKLANAAEDKYFGNLTAAKPQIYGIYWSRPQVQARQSESLTRVRVFLNRLWVAESEGSSHINPEQVPVYADRIRRRPPGASSLGLSPHVDG
;
A
#
# COMPACT_ATOMS: atom_id res chain seq x y z
N MET A 1 -15.62 17.53 -8.41
CA MET A 1 -16.66 17.25 -9.42
C MET A 1 -17.26 15.89 -9.09
N LYS A 2 -18.50 15.79 -8.62
CA LYS A 2 -19.16 14.48 -8.41
C LYS A 2 -19.63 14.03 -9.79
N LEU A 3 -19.01 12.97 -10.31
CA LEU A 3 -19.57 12.23 -11.43
C LEU A 3 -20.87 11.54 -10.93
N GLN A 4 -22.02 12.16 -11.15
CA GLN A 4 -23.28 11.48 -11.03
C GLN A 4 -23.49 10.64 -12.28
N VAL A 5 -23.14 9.36 -12.18
CA VAL A 5 -23.45 8.39 -13.23
C VAL A 5 -24.80 7.79 -12.85
N GLU A 6 -25.86 8.23 -13.53
CA GLU A 6 -27.24 7.77 -13.26
C GLU A 6 -27.41 6.28 -13.54
N ASN A 7 -26.69 5.73 -14.53
CA ASN A 7 -26.69 4.30 -14.87
C ASN A 7 -25.28 3.76 -14.98
N LEU A 8 -24.69 3.33 -13.86
CA LEU A 8 -23.34 2.79 -13.81
C LEU A 8 -23.10 1.57 -14.72
N PRO A 9 -23.99 0.57 -14.81
CA PRO A 9 -23.81 -0.56 -15.73
C PRO A 9 -23.72 -0.14 -17.19
N GLU A 10 -24.49 0.85 -17.60
CA GLU A 10 -24.49 1.37 -18.98
C GLU A 10 -23.20 2.14 -19.28
N ALA A 11 -22.80 3.03 -18.38
CA ALA A 11 -21.55 3.77 -18.50
C ALA A 11 -20.33 2.85 -18.59
N ILE A 12 -20.29 1.76 -17.81
CA ILE A 12 -19.24 0.74 -17.91
C ILE A 12 -19.26 0.04 -19.27
N ARG A 13 -20.44 -0.32 -19.78
CA ARG A 13 -20.57 -0.95 -21.08
C ARG A 13 -20.06 -0.04 -22.20
N GLU A 14 -20.50 1.21 -22.23
CA GLU A 14 -20.08 2.22 -23.20
C GLU A 14 -18.57 2.46 -23.17
N ALA A 15 -17.98 2.57 -21.96
CA ALA A 15 -16.53 2.71 -21.81
C ALA A 15 -15.78 1.50 -22.37
N LYS A 16 -16.26 0.26 -22.11
CA LYS A 16 -15.67 -0.96 -22.65
C LYS A 16 -15.79 -1.02 -24.19
N GLU A 17 -16.92 -0.63 -24.74
CA GLU A 17 -17.12 -0.59 -26.19
C GLU A 17 -16.24 0.46 -26.86
N LYS A 18 -16.10 1.64 -26.25
CA LYS A 18 -15.18 2.68 -26.69
C LYS A 18 -13.75 2.16 -26.73
N LEU A 19 -13.25 1.58 -25.62
CA LEU A 19 -11.90 1.02 -25.52
C LEU A 19 -11.65 -0.07 -26.56
N ARG A 20 -12.62 -0.95 -26.84
CA ARG A 20 -12.50 -1.98 -27.88
C ARG A 20 -12.38 -1.39 -29.29
N ARG A 21 -13.08 -0.30 -29.56
CA ARG A 21 -12.95 0.40 -30.85
C ARG A 21 -11.61 1.10 -31.00
N GLU A 22 -11.14 1.75 -29.95
CA GLU A 22 -9.87 2.48 -29.94
C GLU A 22 -8.64 1.55 -29.92
N LEU A 23 -8.80 0.35 -29.34
CA LEU A 23 -7.73 -0.63 -29.19
C LEU A 23 -8.12 -1.98 -29.83
N PRO A 24 -8.24 -2.09 -31.16
CA PRO A 24 -8.71 -3.31 -31.82
C PRO A 24 -7.78 -4.51 -31.59
N SER A 25 -6.51 -4.27 -31.24
CA SER A 25 -5.52 -5.30 -30.89
C SER A 25 -5.54 -5.73 -29.41
N TYR A 26 -6.54 -5.33 -28.64
CA TYR A 26 -6.58 -5.58 -27.19
C TYR A 26 -6.32 -7.05 -26.80
N ALA A 27 -6.84 -8.02 -27.57
CA ALA A 27 -6.64 -9.43 -27.29
C ALA A 27 -5.17 -9.84 -27.35
N SER A 28 -4.44 -9.35 -28.37
CA SER A 28 -3.00 -9.62 -28.50
C SER A 28 -2.17 -8.90 -27.43
N VAL A 29 -2.62 -7.73 -26.98
CA VAL A 29 -2.00 -6.99 -25.87
C VAL A 29 -2.17 -7.78 -24.57
N PHE A 30 -3.37 -8.26 -24.26
CA PHE A 30 -3.60 -9.11 -23.08
C PHE A 30 -2.77 -10.39 -23.11
N GLN A 31 -2.65 -11.04 -24.28
CA GLN A 31 -1.81 -12.23 -24.40
C GLN A 31 -0.32 -11.93 -24.11
N LYS A 32 0.17 -10.79 -24.59
CA LYS A 32 1.55 -10.35 -24.28
C LYS A 32 1.74 -10.10 -22.78
N ILE A 33 0.80 -9.39 -22.15
CA ILE A 33 0.82 -9.12 -20.71
C ILE A 33 0.79 -10.44 -19.92
N GLU A 34 -0.08 -11.38 -20.27
CA GLU A 34 -0.16 -12.68 -19.61
C GLU A 34 1.16 -13.45 -19.71
N ASN A 35 1.77 -13.49 -20.88
CA ASN A 35 3.06 -14.16 -21.08
C ASN A 35 4.17 -13.51 -20.24
N GLU A 36 4.18 -12.17 -20.17
CA GLU A 36 5.13 -11.43 -19.34
C GLU A 36 4.92 -11.71 -17.85
N MET A 37 3.68 -11.69 -17.38
CA MET A 37 3.34 -12.03 -16.00
C MET A 37 3.78 -13.46 -15.64
N ARG A 38 3.52 -14.44 -16.52
CA ARG A 38 3.98 -15.83 -16.31
C ARG A 38 5.49 -15.93 -16.21
N ARG A 39 6.22 -15.19 -17.04
CA ARG A 39 7.69 -15.13 -16.98
C ARG A 39 8.15 -14.55 -15.64
N SER A 40 7.61 -13.39 -15.25
CA SER A 40 7.99 -12.74 -14.00
C SER A 40 7.66 -13.60 -12.77
N VAL A 41 6.51 -14.31 -12.77
CA VAL A 41 6.18 -15.26 -11.71
C VAL A 41 7.17 -16.42 -11.66
N ALA A 42 7.59 -16.97 -12.81
CA ALA A 42 8.57 -18.05 -12.84
C ALA A 42 9.94 -17.61 -12.29
N GLU A 43 10.38 -16.38 -12.58
CA GLU A 43 11.59 -15.79 -12.03
C GLU A 43 11.49 -15.63 -10.49
N ILE A 44 10.36 -15.11 -9.99
CA ILE A 44 10.10 -14.98 -8.54
C ILE A 44 10.13 -16.34 -7.83
N VAL A 45 9.54 -17.37 -8.44
CA VAL A 45 9.56 -18.74 -7.90
C VAL A 45 10.99 -19.25 -7.83
N LYS A 46 11.78 -19.07 -8.89
CA LYS A 46 13.20 -19.47 -8.95
C LYS A 46 14.04 -18.77 -7.89
N GLU A 47 13.89 -17.45 -7.72
CA GLU A 47 14.57 -16.69 -6.65
C GLU A 47 14.22 -17.26 -5.27
N ARG A 48 12.94 -17.51 -5.01
CA ARG A 48 12.49 -18.08 -3.74
C ARG A 48 13.06 -19.47 -3.47
N GLU A 49 13.12 -20.33 -4.51
CA GLU A 49 13.69 -21.67 -4.41
C GLU A 49 15.22 -21.62 -4.18
N ALA A 50 15.89 -20.59 -4.69
CA ALA A 50 17.30 -20.31 -4.39
C ALA A 50 17.53 -19.71 -2.99
N GLY A 51 16.47 -19.47 -2.20
CA GLY A 51 16.57 -18.87 -0.87
C GLY A 51 16.76 -17.34 -0.89
N GLU A 52 16.57 -16.71 -2.04
CA GLU A 52 16.69 -15.26 -2.16
C GLU A 52 15.45 -14.54 -1.62
N THR A 53 15.64 -13.31 -1.18
CA THR A 53 14.55 -12.44 -0.72
C THR A 53 13.80 -11.87 -1.93
N VAL A 54 12.56 -12.32 -2.13
CA VAL A 54 11.70 -11.89 -3.25
C VAL A 54 11.36 -10.40 -3.17
N ILE A 55 11.00 -9.93 -1.96
CA ILE A 55 10.73 -8.51 -1.73
C ILE A 55 12.03 -7.82 -1.34
N PRO A 56 12.47 -6.78 -2.08
CA PRO A 56 13.70 -6.06 -1.77
C PRO A 56 13.69 -5.51 -0.35
N VAL A 57 14.82 -5.65 0.35
CA VAL A 57 15.02 -5.10 1.70
C VAL A 57 16.14 -4.07 1.64
N LEU A 58 15.89 -2.89 2.19
CA LEU A 58 16.88 -1.83 2.32
C LEU A 58 16.80 -1.21 3.72
N HIS A 59 17.86 -0.50 4.11
CA HIS A 59 17.93 0.21 5.37
C HIS A 59 17.63 1.71 5.15
N TYR A 60 17.00 2.32 6.14
CA TYR A 60 16.75 3.77 6.11
C TYR A 60 18.03 4.58 5.95
N SER A 61 19.15 4.12 6.52
CA SER A 61 20.46 4.75 6.39
C SER A 61 20.89 4.93 4.94
N ASP A 62 20.60 3.97 4.05
CA ASP A 62 20.95 4.05 2.64
C ASP A 62 20.12 5.11 1.91
N ILE A 63 18.84 5.23 2.29
CA ILE A 63 17.96 6.28 1.78
C ILE A 63 18.45 7.65 2.26
N ALA A 64 18.77 7.79 3.54
CA ALA A 64 19.23 9.02 4.14
C ALA A 64 20.55 9.50 3.54
N ALA A 65 21.45 8.58 3.21
CA ALA A 65 22.75 8.84 2.57
C ALA A 65 22.66 9.02 1.04
N GLY A 66 21.50 8.71 0.42
CA GLY A 66 21.37 8.71 -1.05
C GLY A 66 22.19 7.62 -1.73
N SER A 67 22.49 6.52 -1.03
CA SER A 67 23.41 5.45 -1.48
C SER A 67 22.67 4.21 -2.00
N VAL A 68 21.34 4.24 -2.14
CA VAL A 68 20.58 3.11 -2.70
C VAL A 68 21.00 2.84 -4.13
N SER A 69 21.47 1.61 -4.41
CA SER A 69 22.03 1.26 -5.71
C SER A 69 20.97 1.26 -6.83
N PRO A 70 21.37 1.56 -8.09
CA PRO A 70 20.47 1.48 -9.25
C PRO A 70 19.84 0.09 -9.42
N THR A 71 20.54 -0.97 -9.11
CA THR A 71 20.04 -2.35 -9.15
C THR A 71 18.90 -2.54 -8.14
N MET A 72 19.07 -2.04 -6.92
CA MET A 72 18.03 -2.09 -5.89
C MET A 72 16.79 -1.28 -6.32
N ILE A 73 16.97 -0.08 -6.87
CA ILE A 73 15.90 0.74 -7.41
C ILE A 73 15.13 -0.01 -8.51
N SER A 74 15.84 -0.64 -9.44
CA SER A 74 15.22 -1.44 -10.51
C SER A 74 14.41 -2.61 -9.93
N LYS A 75 14.95 -3.32 -8.95
CA LYS A 75 14.26 -4.44 -8.29
C LYS A 75 13.01 -3.97 -7.53
N ILE A 76 13.05 -2.81 -6.88
CA ILE A 76 11.86 -2.22 -6.22
C ILE A 76 10.77 -1.88 -7.25
N ARG A 77 11.14 -1.26 -8.37
CA ARG A 77 10.18 -0.93 -9.44
C ARG A 77 9.55 -2.18 -10.05
N GLU A 78 10.34 -3.22 -10.25
CA GLU A 78 9.89 -4.49 -10.80
C GLU A 78 8.93 -5.22 -9.85
N ARG A 79 9.23 -5.23 -8.54
CA ARG A 79 8.40 -5.91 -7.53
C ARG A 79 7.19 -5.08 -7.07
N GLY A 80 7.21 -3.77 -7.26
CA GLY A 80 6.16 -2.87 -6.79
C GLY A 80 6.08 -2.74 -5.27
N ALA A 81 7.04 -3.32 -4.53
CA ALA A 81 7.08 -3.34 -3.08
C ALA A 81 8.52 -3.41 -2.57
N CYS A 82 8.74 -2.89 -1.35
CA CYS A 82 10.00 -3.06 -0.62
C CYS A 82 9.78 -3.06 0.88
N ILE A 83 10.76 -3.58 1.61
CA ILE A 83 10.84 -3.49 3.07
C ILE A 83 11.94 -2.49 3.40
N ILE A 84 11.61 -1.45 4.17
CA ILE A 84 12.58 -0.47 4.64
C ILE A 84 12.76 -0.66 6.14
N ARG A 85 13.94 -1.06 6.52
CA ARG A 85 14.33 -1.32 7.90
C ARG A 85 14.78 -0.04 8.60
N GLU A 86 14.55 0.04 9.90
CA GLU A 86 15.11 1.07 10.79
C GLU A 86 14.66 2.50 10.44
N THR A 87 13.47 2.65 9.85
CA THR A 87 12.87 3.97 9.64
C THR A 87 12.62 4.70 10.96
N PHE A 88 12.35 3.95 12.03
CA PHE A 88 12.21 4.41 13.40
C PHE A 88 13.12 3.59 14.33
N ALA A 89 13.57 4.21 15.41
CA ALA A 89 14.25 3.49 16.48
C ALA A 89 13.31 2.39 17.05
N PRO A 90 13.80 1.17 17.31
CA PRO A 90 12.96 0.07 17.79
C PRO A 90 12.22 0.39 19.10
N GLU A 91 12.86 1.15 19.99
CA GLU A 91 12.29 1.58 21.26
C GLU A 91 11.10 2.53 21.04
N GLN A 92 11.25 3.45 20.09
CA GLN A 92 10.18 4.39 19.74
C GLN A 92 8.99 3.66 19.12
N ALA A 93 9.24 2.72 18.22
CA ALA A 93 8.18 1.93 17.60
C ALA A 93 7.41 1.11 18.61
N ARG A 94 8.12 0.49 19.58
CA ARG A 94 7.50 -0.25 20.70
C ARG A 94 6.68 0.66 21.59
N ALA A 95 7.22 1.81 22.00
CA ALA A 95 6.50 2.76 22.83
C ALA A 95 5.18 3.24 22.18
N TRP A 96 5.19 3.45 20.87
CA TRP A 96 3.98 3.80 20.13
C TRP A 96 2.97 2.65 20.06
N ASP A 97 3.41 1.41 19.86
CA ASP A 97 2.51 0.25 19.85
C ASP A 97 1.88 0.01 21.23
N ASP A 98 2.68 0.13 22.30
CA ASP A 98 2.22 0.01 23.69
C ASP A 98 1.20 1.11 24.03
N GLU A 99 1.43 2.35 23.59
CA GLU A 99 0.51 3.46 23.82
C GLU A 99 -0.84 3.23 23.11
N ILE A 100 -0.80 2.80 21.84
CA ILE A 100 -2.00 2.47 21.08
C ILE A 100 -2.73 1.28 21.71
N GLY A 101 -1.98 0.26 22.16
CA GLY A 101 -2.53 -0.91 22.84
C GLY A 101 -3.29 -0.53 24.10
N ARG A 102 -2.70 0.25 24.98
CA ARG A 102 -3.35 0.75 26.20
C ARG A 102 -4.62 1.55 25.87
N TYR A 103 -4.55 2.46 24.89
CA TYR A 103 -5.71 3.23 24.47
C TYR A 103 -6.87 2.34 24.02
N VAL A 104 -6.60 1.29 23.25
CA VAL A 104 -7.61 0.33 22.80
C VAL A 104 -8.25 -0.40 24.00
N GLU A 105 -7.45 -0.84 24.96
CA GLU A 105 -7.88 -1.57 26.15
C GLU A 105 -8.68 -0.67 27.11
N GLU A 106 -8.14 0.48 27.50
CA GLU A 106 -8.77 1.44 28.42
C GLU A 106 -10.12 1.94 27.92
N ASN A 107 -10.31 2.02 26.61
CA ASN A 107 -11.56 2.45 26.01
C ASN A 107 -12.50 1.30 25.61
N GLY A 108 -12.15 0.07 25.85
CA GLY A 108 -12.95 -1.12 25.50
C GLY A 108 -13.26 -1.19 24.00
N LEU A 109 -12.35 -0.73 23.13
CA LEU A 109 -12.63 -0.58 21.70
C LEU A 109 -12.82 -1.92 21.00
N THR A 110 -12.16 -2.97 21.46
CA THR A 110 -12.31 -4.32 20.90
C THR A 110 -13.74 -4.83 21.07
N GLU A 111 -14.32 -4.67 22.26
CA GLU A 111 -15.71 -5.08 22.56
C GLU A 111 -16.74 -4.20 21.85
N LYS A 112 -16.50 -2.89 21.84
CA LYS A 112 -17.37 -1.94 21.12
C LYS A 112 -17.44 -2.25 19.64
N LEU A 113 -16.33 -2.60 19.01
CA LEU A 113 -16.26 -2.95 17.59
C LEU A 113 -16.87 -4.34 17.31
N ALA A 114 -16.68 -5.30 18.21
CA ALA A 114 -17.30 -6.63 18.06
C ALA A 114 -18.83 -6.57 18.11
N ASN A 115 -19.40 -5.57 18.81
CA ASN A 115 -20.83 -5.34 18.92
C ASN A 115 -21.36 -4.25 17.95
N ALA A 116 -20.50 -3.64 17.14
CA ALA A 116 -20.91 -2.66 16.14
C ALA A 116 -21.58 -3.34 14.93
N ALA A 117 -22.47 -2.60 14.27
CA ALA A 117 -23.02 -3.06 12.99
C ALA A 117 -21.91 -3.31 11.97
N GLU A 118 -22.06 -4.34 11.13
CA GLU A 118 -21.08 -4.69 10.10
C GLU A 118 -20.72 -3.48 9.24
N ASP A 119 -19.41 -3.23 9.11
CA ASP A 119 -18.90 -2.25 8.16
C ASP A 119 -19.15 -2.77 6.74
N LYS A 120 -19.83 -1.98 5.91
CA LYS A 120 -20.18 -2.35 4.53
C LYS A 120 -18.98 -2.71 3.65
N TYR A 121 -17.81 -2.18 3.96
CA TYR A 121 -16.57 -2.40 3.21
C TYR A 121 -15.68 -3.50 3.83
N PHE A 122 -15.79 -3.70 5.13
CA PHE A 122 -14.92 -4.59 5.90
C PHE A 122 -15.71 -5.61 6.73
N GLY A 123 -16.94 -5.93 6.31
CA GLY A 123 -17.86 -6.82 7.04
C GLY A 123 -17.24 -8.15 7.47
N ASN A 124 -16.37 -8.74 6.63
CA ASN A 124 -15.64 -9.96 6.95
C ASN A 124 -14.47 -9.75 7.94
N LEU A 125 -14.09 -8.50 8.23
CA LEU A 125 -13.02 -8.17 9.19
C LEU A 125 -13.55 -7.95 10.61
N THR A 126 -14.86 -7.90 10.78
CA THR A 126 -15.52 -7.67 12.08
C THR A 126 -15.73 -8.94 12.88
N ALA A 127 -15.45 -10.14 12.31
CA ALA A 127 -15.60 -11.39 13.02
C ALA A 127 -14.69 -11.48 14.26
N ALA A 128 -15.26 -11.70 15.42
CA ALA A 128 -14.73 -12.10 16.73
C ALA A 128 -13.44 -11.38 17.28
N LYS A 129 -12.56 -10.84 16.44
CA LYS A 129 -11.39 -10.04 16.84
C LYS A 129 -11.18 -8.90 15.84
N PRO A 130 -11.72 -7.71 16.11
CA PRO A 130 -11.53 -6.57 15.23
C PRO A 130 -10.03 -6.27 15.05
N GLN A 131 -9.61 -6.08 13.82
CA GLN A 131 -8.22 -5.76 13.48
C GLN A 131 -8.06 -4.28 13.11
N ILE A 132 -9.13 -3.61 12.71
CA ILE A 132 -9.11 -2.22 12.24
C ILE A 132 -9.88 -1.36 13.23
N TYR A 133 -9.21 -0.35 13.75
CA TYR A 133 -9.74 0.59 14.73
C TYR A 133 -9.86 1.97 14.09
N GLY A 134 -11.00 2.63 14.28
CA GLY A 134 -11.26 4.00 13.81
C GLY A 134 -10.51 5.06 14.61
N ILE A 135 -9.21 4.85 14.84
CA ILE A 135 -8.31 5.78 15.51
C ILE A 135 -7.49 6.48 14.42
N TYR A 136 -7.62 7.80 14.29
CA TYR A 136 -7.05 8.58 13.20
C TYR A 136 -5.98 9.58 13.67
N TRP A 137 -6.08 10.06 14.90
CA TRP A 137 -5.30 11.19 15.39
C TRP A 137 -4.61 10.88 16.73
N SER A 138 -4.24 9.62 16.97
CA SER A 138 -3.42 9.30 18.14
C SER A 138 -2.07 10.03 18.06
N ARG A 139 -1.48 10.31 19.23
CA ARG A 139 -0.15 10.92 19.30
C ARG A 139 0.89 10.11 18.49
N PRO A 140 0.96 8.78 18.59
CA PRO A 140 1.84 7.98 17.76
C PRO A 140 1.65 8.18 16.25
N GLN A 141 0.40 8.21 15.76
CA GLN A 141 0.13 8.45 14.35
C GLN A 141 0.61 9.83 13.89
N VAL A 142 0.35 10.86 14.68
CA VAL A 142 0.79 12.23 14.35
C VAL A 142 2.31 12.32 14.34
N GLN A 143 2.97 11.80 15.37
CA GLN A 143 4.43 11.80 15.46
C GLN A 143 5.08 11.02 14.31
N ALA A 144 4.56 9.84 13.98
CA ALA A 144 5.07 9.06 12.86
C ALA A 144 4.90 9.79 11.53
N ARG A 145 3.71 10.33 11.26
CA ARG A 145 3.43 11.07 10.01
C ARG A 145 4.28 12.32 9.81
N GLN A 146 4.63 13.00 10.90
CA GLN A 146 5.42 14.22 10.90
C GLN A 146 6.94 13.97 11.03
N SER A 147 7.37 12.71 11.17
CA SER A 147 8.78 12.40 11.31
C SER A 147 9.55 12.69 10.02
N GLU A 148 10.76 13.22 10.17
CA GLU A 148 11.66 13.46 9.05
C GLU A 148 12.02 12.15 8.34
N SER A 149 12.25 11.08 9.10
CA SER A 149 12.61 9.78 8.54
C SER A 149 11.52 9.22 7.61
N LEU A 150 10.25 9.26 8.03
CA LEU A 150 9.15 8.80 7.19
C LEU A 150 8.93 9.72 5.99
N THR A 151 9.13 11.03 6.14
CA THR A 151 9.07 11.98 5.03
C THR A 151 10.13 11.68 3.99
N ARG A 152 11.38 11.43 4.40
CA ARG A 152 12.47 11.05 3.47
C ARG A 152 12.17 9.74 2.74
N VAL A 153 11.62 8.74 3.44
CA VAL A 153 11.18 7.48 2.83
C VAL A 153 10.12 7.72 1.76
N ARG A 154 9.10 8.53 2.06
CA ARG A 154 8.03 8.84 1.10
C ARG A 154 8.54 9.57 -0.13
N VAL A 155 9.39 10.58 0.07
CA VAL A 155 10.03 11.30 -1.04
C VAL A 155 10.89 10.36 -1.88
N PHE A 156 11.67 9.48 -1.26
CA PHE A 156 12.44 8.45 -1.97
C PHE A 156 11.52 7.58 -2.84
N LEU A 157 10.43 7.06 -2.28
CA LEU A 157 9.48 6.23 -3.02
C LEU A 157 8.79 7.00 -4.15
N ASN A 158 8.39 8.25 -3.93
CA ASN A 158 7.79 9.10 -4.97
C ASN A 158 8.74 9.30 -6.16
N ARG A 159 10.03 9.47 -5.91
CA ARG A 159 11.07 9.65 -6.94
C ARG A 159 11.38 8.39 -7.76
N LEU A 160 10.84 7.24 -7.37
CA LEU A 160 10.95 6.01 -8.17
C LEU A 160 10.12 6.07 -9.45
N TRP A 161 9.14 6.95 -9.52
CA TRP A 161 8.21 7.09 -10.64
C TRP A 161 8.54 8.29 -11.51
N VAL A 162 7.97 8.29 -12.70
CA VAL A 162 8.14 9.42 -13.64
C VAL A 162 7.25 10.56 -13.17
N ALA A 163 7.87 11.61 -12.65
CA ALA A 163 7.18 12.82 -12.20
C ALA A 163 6.91 13.81 -13.33
N GLU A 164 7.70 13.74 -14.41
CA GLU A 164 7.64 14.65 -15.54
C GLU A 164 7.66 13.87 -16.85
N SER A 165 6.86 14.26 -17.82
CA SER A 165 6.94 13.77 -19.19
C SER A 165 6.55 14.88 -20.17
N GLU A 166 7.16 14.88 -21.35
CA GLU A 166 6.87 15.82 -22.44
C GLU A 166 6.87 17.31 -22.01
N GLY A 167 7.76 17.66 -21.06
CA GLY A 167 7.87 19.01 -20.52
C GLY A 167 6.78 19.42 -19.52
N SER A 168 5.93 18.50 -19.11
CA SER A 168 4.90 18.72 -18.10
C SER A 168 5.21 17.96 -16.83
N SER A 169 5.09 18.65 -15.68
CA SER A 169 5.19 18.01 -14.36
C SER A 169 3.82 17.47 -13.96
N HIS A 170 3.75 16.18 -13.62
CA HIS A 170 2.52 15.51 -13.22
C HIS A 170 2.35 15.45 -11.70
N ILE A 171 3.45 15.29 -11.00
CA ILE A 171 3.50 15.26 -9.53
C ILE A 171 4.73 15.99 -9.02
N ASN A 172 4.63 16.56 -7.84
CA ASN A 172 5.80 17.03 -7.10
C ASN A 172 6.23 15.93 -6.10
N PRO A 173 7.34 15.23 -6.33
CA PRO A 173 7.76 14.12 -5.45
C PRO A 173 8.12 14.58 -4.03
N GLU A 174 8.41 15.87 -3.82
CA GLU A 174 8.71 16.44 -2.50
C GLU A 174 7.44 16.68 -1.66
N GLN A 175 6.28 16.75 -2.29
CA GLN A 175 5.01 16.92 -1.61
C GLN A 175 4.39 15.55 -1.30
N VAL A 176 4.18 15.29 -0.02
CA VAL A 176 3.63 14.03 0.46
C VAL A 176 2.28 14.29 1.13
N PRO A 177 1.19 14.44 0.35
CA PRO A 177 -0.14 14.53 0.93
C PRO A 177 -0.49 13.23 1.64
N VAL A 178 -1.11 13.34 2.81
CA VAL A 178 -1.56 12.18 3.59
C VAL A 178 -3.00 12.40 4.03
N TYR A 179 -3.78 11.35 4.04
CA TYR A 179 -5.09 11.34 4.68
C TYR A 179 -5.03 10.68 6.06
N ALA A 180 -6.09 10.80 6.83
CA ALA A 180 -6.19 10.18 8.14
C ALA A 180 -6.24 8.65 8.00
N ASP A 181 -5.15 7.99 8.35
CA ASP A 181 -5.01 6.55 8.36
C ASP A 181 -5.63 5.91 9.60
N ARG A 182 -6.07 4.67 9.50
CA ARG A 182 -6.62 3.88 10.62
C ARG A 182 -5.53 3.03 11.26
N ILE A 183 -5.70 2.71 12.53
CA ILE A 183 -4.87 1.74 13.21
C ILE A 183 -5.35 0.33 12.83
N ARG A 184 -4.41 -0.50 12.39
CA ARG A 184 -4.62 -1.93 12.22
C ARG A 184 -3.69 -2.70 13.14
N ARG A 185 -4.26 -3.53 14.01
CA ARG A 185 -3.49 -4.45 14.87
C ARG A 185 -3.84 -5.89 14.51
N ARG A 186 -2.85 -6.62 14.10
CA ARG A 186 -2.99 -8.02 13.71
C ARG A 186 -2.18 -8.90 14.66
N PRO A 187 -2.82 -9.70 15.52
CA PRO A 187 -2.11 -10.63 16.37
C PRO A 187 -1.32 -11.68 15.57
N PRO A 188 -0.19 -12.17 16.10
CA PRO A 188 0.52 -13.29 15.51
C PRO A 188 -0.41 -14.49 15.28
N GLY A 189 -0.28 -15.15 14.14
CA GLY A 189 -1.10 -16.32 13.78
C GLY A 189 -2.54 -16.00 13.34
N ALA A 190 -2.99 -14.75 13.42
CA ALA A 190 -4.29 -14.38 12.89
C ALA A 190 -4.31 -14.51 11.36
N SER A 191 -5.39 -15.10 10.81
CA SER A 191 -5.60 -15.13 9.37
C SER A 191 -5.70 -13.71 8.81
N SER A 192 -5.17 -13.50 7.61
CA SER A 192 -5.37 -12.25 6.90
C SER A 192 -6.78 -12.26 6.31
N LEU A 193 -7.72 -11.68 7.02
CA LEU A 193 -9.00 -11.26 6.47
C LEU A 193 -8.75 -9.98 5.65
N GLY A 194 -7.90 -10.11 4.63
CA GLY A 194 -7.50 -8.97 3.81
C GLY A 194 -8.54 -8.60 2.77
N LEU A 195 -8.38 -7.42 2.23
CA LEU A 195 -9.04 -7.05 0.98
C LEU A 195 -8.67 -8.07 -0.10
N SER A 196 -9.61 -8.38 -0.97
CA SER A 196 -9.30 -9.16 -2.18
C SER A 196 -8.27 -8.42 -3.03
N PRO A 197 -7.51 -9.11 -3.88
CA PRO A 197 -6.61 -8.44 -4.83
C PRO A 197 -7.37 -7.37 -5.60
N HIS A 198 -6.83 -6.16 -5.61
CA HIS A 198 -7.44 -4.98 -6.25
C HIS A 198 -6.35 -4.05 -6.78
N VAL A 199 -6.76 -3.14 -7.62
CA VAL A 199 -5.96 -2.02 -8.09
C VAL A 199 -6.64 -0.76 -7.60
N ASP A 200 -5.87 0.11 -6.93
CA ASP A 200 -6.34 1.44 -6.55
C ASP A 200 -6.36 2.35 -7.77
N GLY A 201 -7.44 3.08 -7.96
CA GLY A 201 -7.66 3.97 -9.10
C GLY A 201 -8.22 5.32 -8.71
#